data_d43bea96c2b216cfae4ab9f772dd41d6
#
_entry.id   d43bea96c2b216cfae4ab9f772dd41d6
#
_cell.length_a   1.000
_cell.length_b   1.000
_cell.length_c   1.000
_cell.angle_alpha   90.00
_cell.angle_beta   90.00
_cell.angle_gamma   90.00
#
_symmetry.space_group_name_H-M   'P 1'
#
loop_
_entity.id
_entity.type
_entity.pdbx_description
1 polymer ?
#
loop_
_entity_poly.entity_id
_entity_poly.type
_entity_poly.pdbx_seq_one_letter_code
_entity_poly.pdbx_strand_id
1 'polypeptide(L)'
;SAAFVRLLTEAYPDKRILAIDADPAVGLSTALGVEVKETLDDIRKSIVASVEDGAPREAIELLSEARYRIFDTMVEQQRFSFLAIGRPETAGCYCKVNAYLKEVINLLANDFDYVVIDGEAGIEQINRRVMEKVTHLVLITDPSRKGTQVIDTIKRVADELVMYDRCGAIVNRVTDPALIPYIHIN
;
A
#
# COMPACT_ATOMS: atom_id res chain seq x y z
N SER A 1 -4.94 -5.50 7.67
CA SER A 1 -5.60 -4.90 6.49
C SER A 1 -6.70 -5.79 5.92
N ALA A 2 -6.51 -7.13 5.78
CA ALA A 2 -7.53 -8.04 5.23
C ALA A 2 -8.89 -7.95 5.95
N ALA A 3 -8.89 -7.83 7.28
CA ALA A 3 -10.12 -7.64 8.05
C ALA A 3 -10.86 -6.33 7.68
N PHE A 4 -10.13 -5.24 7.42
CA PHE A 4 -10.72 -3.99 6.97
C PHE A 4 -11.39 -4.15 5.60
N VAL A 5 -10.72 -4.78 4.65
CA VAL A 5 -11.31 -5.05 3.33
C VAL A 5 -12.61 -5.82 3.47
N ARG A 6 -12.61 -6.90 4.26
CA ARG A 6 -13.82 -7.72 4.49
C ARG A 6 -14.94 -6.92 5.15
N LEU A 7 -14.64 -6.17 6.21
CA LEU A 7 -15.64 -5.33 6.89
C LEU A 7 -16.23 -4.28 5.96
N LEU A 8 -15.42 -3.64 5.12
CA LEU A 8 -15.90 -2.65 4.16
C LEU A 8 -16.80 -3.30 3.09
N THR A 9 -16.43 -4.48 2.57
CA THR A 9 -17.25 -5.20 1.58
C THR A 9 -18.58 -5.69 2.14
N GLU A 10 -18.64 -5.97 3.44
CA GLU A 10 -19.88 -6.36 4.14
C GLU A 10 -20.75 -5.14 4.48
N ALA A 11 -20.13 -4.06 5.00
CA ALA A 11 -20.84 -2.87 5.42
C ALA A 11 -21.33 -2.00 4.24
N TYR A 12 -20.62 -2.03 3.13
CA TYR A 12 -20.86 -1.18 1.96
C TYR A 12 -20.84 -2.00 0.66
N PRO A 13 -21.84 -2.87 0.43
CA PRO A 13 -21.86 -3.81 -0.69
C PRO A 13 -21.91 -3.13 -2.08
N ASP A 14 -22.43 -1.88 -2.14
CA ASP A 14 -22.59 -1.12 -3.38
C ASP A 14 -21.38 -0.20 -3.66
N LYS A 15 -20.36 -0.23 -2.80
CA LYS A 15 -19.18 0.62 -2.91
C LYS A 15 -18.01 -0.11 -3.58
N ARG A 16 -17.27 0.63 -4.40
CA ARG A 16 -16.06 0.12 -5.03
C ARG A 16 -14.89 0.23 -4.05
N ILE A 17 -14.25 -0.90 -3.78
CA ILE A 17 -13.17 -1.01 -2.81
C ILE A 17 -11.91 -1.48 -3.53
N LEU A 18 -10.80 -0.77 -3.33
CA LEU A 18 -9.47 -1.15 -3.79
C LEU A 18 -8.61 -1.54 -2.58
N ALA A 19 -8.05 -2.74 -2.61
CA ALA A 19 -7.02 -3.20 -1.68
C ALA A 19 -5.66 -3.11 -2.36
N ILE A 20 -4.72 -2.35 -1.78
CA ILE A 20 -3.36 -2.21 -2.27
C ILE A 20 -2.42 -2.90 -1.29
N ASP A 21 -1.69 -3.91 -1.76
CA ASP A 21 -0.62 -4.55 -1.01
C ASP A 21 0.70 -3.84 -1.30
N ALA A 22 1.16 -3.04 -0.34
CA ALA A 22 2.41 -2.30 -0.41
C ALA A 22 3.55 -2.99 0.38
N ASP A 23 3.29 -4.16 0.96
CA ASP A 23 4.31 -4.97 1.62
C ASP A 23 5.09 -5.79 0.57
N PRO A 24 6.43 -5.70 0.54
CA PRO A 24 7.26 -6.54 -0.34
C PRO A 24 7.03 -8.05 -0.18
N ALA A 25 6.53 -8.50 0.96
CA ALA A 25 6.21 -9.90 1.21
C ALA A 25 4.87 -10.35 0.60
N VAL A 26 4.07 -9.39 0.07
CA VAL A 26 2.77 -9.65 -0.59
C VAL A 26 1.84 -10.51 0.28
N GLY A 27 1.78 -10.18 1.57
CA GLY A 27 1.03 -10.97 2.57
C GLY A 27 -0.48 -10.77 2.51
N LEU A 28 -0.95 -9.61 2.05
CA LEU A 28 -2.37 -9.28 1.95
C LEU A 28 -3.08 -10.15 0.91
N SER A 29 -2.43 -10.46 -0.22
CA SER A 29 -2.98 -11.33 -1.26
C SER A 29 -3.31 -12.71 -0.70
N THR A 30 -2.38 -13.31 0.05
CA THR A 30 -2.58 -14.60 0.72
C THR A 30 -3.75 -14.54 1.71
N ALA A 31 -3.82 -13.47 2.53
CA ALA A 31 -4.87 -13.30 3.54
C ALA A 31 -6.28 -13.09 2.93
N LEU A 32 -6.35 -12.56 1.71
CA LEU A 32 -7.59 -12.34 0.96
C LEU A 32 -7.91 -13.48 -0.02
N GLY A 33 -6.99 -14.42 -0.24
CA GLY A 33 -7.15 -15.51 -1.20
C GLY A 33 -7.06 -15.03 -2.65
N VAL A 34 -6.24 -14.02 -2.93
CA VAL A 34 -6.04 -13.43 -4.25
C VAL A 34 -4.77 -13.98 -4.88
N GLU A 35 -4.86 -14.47 -6.11
CA GLU A 35 -3.69 -14.87 -6.91
C GLU A 35 -3.15 -13.67 -7.70
N VAL A 36 -1.93 -13.25 -7.37
CA VAL A 36 -1.24 -12.14 -8.03
C VAL A 36 -0.39 -12.69 -9.17
N LYS A 37 -0.65 -12.25 -10.41
CA LYS A 37 0.11 -12.68 -11.60
C LYS A 37 1.27 -11.74 -11.91
N GLU A 38 1.08 -10.45 -11.71
CA GLU A 38 2.05 -9.40 -11.99
C GLU A 38 1.91 -8.30 -10.93
N THR A 39 3.04 -7.68 -10.57
CA THR A 39 3.07 -6.56 -9.63
C THR A 39 3.43 -5.25 -10.33
N LEU A 40 3.21 -4.12 -9.68
CA LEU A 40 3.68 -2.83 -10.21
C LEU A 40 5.20 -2.78 -10.38
N ASP A 41 5.95 -3.49 -9.53
CA ASP A 41 7.41 -3.56 -9.66
C ASP A 41 7.84 -4.34 -10.91
N ASP A 42 7.07 -5.32 -11.34
CA ASP A 42 7.34 -6.06 -12.59
C ASP A 42 7.13 -5.14 -13.81
N ILE A 43 6.09 -4.32 -13.81
CA ILE A 43 5.88 -3.28 -14.84
C ILE A 43 7.05 -2.29 -14.83
N ARG A 44 7.45 -1.81 -13.65
CA ARG A 44 8.59 -0.91 -13.49
C ARG A 44 9.87 -1.51 -14.05
N LYS A 45 10.17 -2.76 -13.71
CA LYS A 45 11.35 -3.50 -14.19
C LYS A 45 11.38 -3.59 -15.71
N SER A 46 10.25 -3.88 -16.35
CA SER A 46 10.17 -3.94 -17.81
C SER A 46 10.49 -2.59 -18.48
N ILE A 47 10.00 -1.48 -17.92
CA ILE A 47 10.29 -0.13 -18.43
C ILE A 47 11.78 0.20 -18.26
N VAL A 48 12.34 -0.09 -17.08
CA VAL A 48 13.76 0.18 -16.76
C VAL A 48 14.68 -0.63 -17.66
N ALA A 49 14.40 -1.91 -17.86
CA ALA A 49 15.19 -2.78 -18.75
C ALA A 49 15.26 -2.20 -20.17
N SER A 50 14.14 -1.73 -20.72
CA SER A 50 14.12 -1.11 -22.05
C SER A 50 14.98 0.16 -22.14
N VAL A 51 15.08 0.92 -21.04
CA VAL A 51 15.97 2.10 -20.98
C VAL A 51 17.44 1.68 -20.96
N GLU A 52 17.78 0.67 -20.16
CA GLU A 52 19.15 0.14 -20.00
C GLU A 52 19.65 -0.53 -21.28
N ASP A 53 18.78 -1.22 -22.00
CA ASP A 53 19.08 -1.85 -23.29
C ASP A 53 19.21 -0.85 -24.45
N GLY A 54 19.10 0.45 -24.17
CA GLY A 54 19.24 1.51 -25.16
C GLY A 54 18.05 1.66 -26.11
N ALA A 55 16.87 1.21 -25.71
CA ALA A 55 15.61 1.32 -26.43
C ALA A 55 14.67 2.37 -25.83
N PRO A 56 15.04 3.69 -25.82
CA PRO A 56 14.26 4.72 -25.15
C PRO A 56 12.86 4.93 -25.76
N ARG A 57 12.67 4.57 -27.02
CA ARG A 57 11.33 4.63 -27.65
C ARG A 57 10.39 3.60 -27.07
N GLU A 58 10.85 2.36 -26.86
CA GLU A 58 10.08 1.31 -26.23
C GLU A 58 9.75 1.66 -24.76
N ALA A 59 10.70 2.27 -24.04
CA ALA A 59 10.44 2.75 -22.69
C ALA A 59 9.34 3.83 -22.65
N ILE A 60 9.29 4.73 -23.64
CA ILE A 60 8.23 5.75 -23.74
C ILE A 60 6.87 5.09 -24.06
N GLU A 61 6.85 4.10 -24.96
CA GLU A 61 5.64 3.35 -25.26
C GLU A 61 5.12 2.62 -24.04
N LEU A 62 5.99 1.89 -23.33
CA LEU A 62 5.66 1.20 -22.07
C LEU A 62 5.14 2.16 -20.98
N LEU A 63 5.71 3.36 -20.87
CA LEU A 63 5.20 4.39 -19.96
C LEU A 63 3.82 4.89 -20.38
N SER A 64 3.57 5.10 -21.66
CA SER A 64 2.26 5.54 -22.15
C SER A 64 1.17 4.48 -21.95
N GLU A 65 1.56 3.20 -21.99
CA GLU A 65 0.69 2.05 -21.75
C GLU A 65 0.59 1.67 -20.28
N ALA A 66 1.45 2.20 -19.42
CA ALA A 66 1.55 1.78 -18.02
C ALA A 66 0.20 1.87 -17.27
N ARG A 67 -0.63 2.86 -17.58
CA ARG A 67 -1.97 2.97 -17.00
C ARG A 67 -2.83 1.75 -17.32
N TYR A 68 -2.83 1.32 -18.59
CA TYR A 68 -3.60 0.15 -19.02
C TYR A 68 -3.00 -1.12 -18.42
N ARG A 69 -1.69 -1.25 -18.42
CA ARG A 69 -1.00 -2.39 -17.81
C ARG A 69 -1.27 -2.50 -16.31
N ILE A 70 -1.25 -1.38 -15.58
CA ILE A 70 -1.59 -1.36 -14.16
C ILE A 70 -3.05 -1.77 -13.95
N PHE A 71 -3.95 -1.32 -14.81
CA PHE A 71 -5.35 -1.75 -14.77
C PHE A 71 -5.49 -3.25 -15.03
N ASP A 72 -4.75 -3.79 -16.00
CA ASP A 72 -4.75 -5.22 -16.32
C ASP A 72 -4.12 -6.09 -15.22
N THR A 73 -3.21 -5.52 -14.42
CA THR A 73 -2.63 -6.23 -13.25
C THR A 73 -3.54 -6.23 -12.03
N MET A 74 -4.56 -5.35 -12.01
CA MET A 74 -5.56 -5.41 -10.96
C MET A 74 -6.34 -6.71 -11.03
N VAL A 75 -6.42 -7.42 -9.90
CA VAL A 75 -7.23 -8.62 -9.78
C VAL A 75 -8.62 -8.21 -9.29
N GLU A 76 -9.61 -8.35 -10.17
CA GLU A 76 -11.00 -8.13 -9.79
C GLU A 76 -11.55 -9.33 -9.03
N GLN A 77 -12.08 -9.07 -7.85
CA GLN A 77 -12.84 -10.01 -7.03
C GLN A 77 -14.32 -9.58 -7.01
N GLN A 78 -15.21 -10.45 -6.57
CA GLN A 78 -16.65 -10.15 -6.57
C GLN A 78 -17.03 -8.85 -5.85
N ARG A 79 -16.24 -8.42 -4.85
CA ARG A 79 -16.57 -7.30 -3.95
C ARG A 79 -15.47 -6.26 -3.77
N PHE A 80 -14.29 -6.49 -4.34
CA PHE A 80 -13.18 -5.56 -4.28
C PHE A 80 -12.20 -5.82 -5.43
N SER A 81 -11.39 -4.82 -5.76
CA SER A 81 -10.25 -4.95 -6.65
C SER A 81 -8.96 -5.00 -5.83
N PHE A 82 -7.96 -5.71 -6.31
CA PHE A 82 -6.70 -5.89 -5.62
C PHE A 82 -5.52 -5.50 -6.51
N LEU A 83 -4.55 -4.80 -5.92
CA LEU A 83 -3.31 -4.40 -6.59
C LEU A 83 -2.10 -4.68 -5.69
N ALA A 84 -1.10 -5.39 -6.21
CA ALA A 84 0.17 -5.60 -5.52
C ALA A 84 1.25 -4.64 -6.04
N ILE A 85 1.96 -3.97 -5.13
CA ILE A 85 3.08 -3.09 -5.50
C ILE A 85 4.34 -3.91 -5.79
N GLY A 86 4.59 -4.99 -5.02
CA GLY A 86 5.77 -5.82 -5.17
C GLY A 86 7.00 -5.25 -4.46
N ARG A 87 8.17 -5.84 -4.71
CA ARG A 87 9.42 -5.52 -4.01
C ARG A 87 10.37 -4.71 -4.89
N PRO A 88 10.56 -3.42 -4.66
CA PRO A 88 11.56 -2.64 -5.38
C PRO A 88 12.98 -3.04 -4.91
N GLU A 89 13.65 -3.92 -5.65
CA GLU A 89 14.96 -4.48 -5.27
C GLU A 89 16.17 -3.67 -5.73
N THR A 90 16.03 -2.62 -6.53
CA THR A 90 17.18 -1.98 -7.16
C THR A 90 17.55 -0.63 -6.57
N ALA A 91 18.80 -0.52 -6.16
CA ALA A 91 19.51 0.72 -5.89
C ALA A 91 19.80 1.49 -7.20
N GLY A 92 18.76 1.91 -7.91
CA GLY A 92 18.87 2.76 -9.08
C GLY A 92 17.89 3.93 -8.96
N CYS A 93 18.36 5.14 -9.22
CA CYS A 93 17.50 6.33 -9.13
C CYS A 93 16.62 6.46 -10.38
N TYR A 94 15.66 5.56 -10.55
CA TYR A 94 14.61 5.70 -11.57
C TYR A 94 13.44 6.54 -11.04
N CYS A 95 13.78 7.69 -10.44
CA CYS A 95 12.82 8.56 -9.76
C CYS A 95 11.66 8.98 -10.66
N LYS A 96 11.90 9.16 -11.96
CA LYS A 96 10.85 9.53 -12.92
C LYS A 96 9.84 8.40 -13.14
N VAL A 97 10.30 7.16 -13.28
CA VAL A 97 9.42 6.00 -13.45
C VAL A 97 8.59 5.78 -12.18
N ASN A 98 9.23 5.83 -11.02
CA ASN A 98 8.54 5.69 -9.74
C ASN A 98 7.50 6.79 -9.51
N ALA A 99 7.82 8.05 -9.83
CA ALA A 99 6.89 9.17 -9.73
C ALA A 99 5.68 8.99 -10.65
N TYR A 100 5.92 8.55 -11.89
CA TYR A 100 4.86 8.28 -12.85
C TYR A 100 3.91 7.15 -12.38
N LEU A 101 4.47 6.01 -11.94
CA LEU A 101 3.66 4.90 -11.44
C LEU A 101 2.82 5.32 -10.23
N LYS A 102 3.38 6.12 -9.33
CA LYS A 102 2.67 6.69 -8.19
C LYS A 102 1.50 7.58 -8.64
N GLU A 103 1.72 8.44 -9.63
CA GLU A 103 0.66 9.28 -10.20
C GLU A 103 -0.47 8.42 -10.79
N VAL A 104 -0.12 7.38 -11.54
CA VAL A 104 -1.12 6.45 -12.11
C VAL A 104 -1.90 5.73 -11.01
N ILE A 105 -1.26 5.28 -9.92
CA ILE A 105 -1.94 4.68 -8.77
C ILE A 105 -2.94 5.69 -8.16
N ASN A 106 -2.52 6.94 -7.98
CA ASN A 106 -3.40 7.98 -7.44
C ASN A 106 -4.61 8.24 -8.34
N LEU A 107 -4.41 8.23 -9.66
CA LEU A 107 -5.51 8.39 -10.62
C LEU A 107 -6.49 7.21 -10.55
N LEU A 108 -5.97 5.98 -10.50
CA LEU A 108 -6.80 4.78 -10.37
C LEU A 108 -7.56 4.76 -9.03
N ALA A 109 -6.90 5.17 -7.95
CA ALA A 109 -7.51 5.21 -6.62
C ALA A 109 -8.73 6.14 -6.57
N ASN A 110 -8.77 7.19 -7.39
CA ASN A 110 -9.93 8.10 -7.47
C ASN A 110 -11.19 7.44 -8.06
N ASP A 111 -11.04 6.30 -8.74
CA ASP A 111 -12.17 5.55 -9.27
C ASP A 111 -12.84 4.66 -8.21
N PHE A 112 -12.31 4.60 -6.99
CA PHE A 112 -12.81 3.79 -5.90
C PHE A 112 -13.35 4.66 -4.75
N ASP A 113 -14.41 4.16 -4.08
CA ASP A 113 -14.99 4.82 -2.92
C ASP A 113 -14.12 4.64 -1.66
N TYR A 114 -13.46 3.48 -1.55
CA TYR A 114 -12.53 3.15 -0.47
C TYR A 114 -11.25 2.54 -1.03
N VAL A 115 -10.11 2.99 -0.49
CA VAL A 115 -8.79 2.42 -0.79
C VAL A 115 -8.15 1.99 0.52
N VAL A 116 -7.88 0.70 0.67
CA VAL A 116 -7.18 0.12 1.81
C VAL A 116 -5.76 -0.22 1.40
N ILE A 117 -4.78 0.43 2.03
CA ILE A 117 -3.36 0.23 1.73
C ILE A 117 -2.74 -0.55 2.87
N ASP A 118 -2.19 -1.73 2.56
CA ASP A 118 -1.41 -2.53 3.48
C ASP A 118 0.06 -2.14 3.41
N GLY A 119 0.53 -1.46 4.43
CA GLY A 119 1.94 -1.07 4.55
C GLY A 119 2.76 -2.13 5.25
N GLU A 120 4.04 -2.19 4.91
CA GLU A 120 5.04 -3.01 5.60
C GLU A 120 5.16 -2.60 7.08
N ALA A 121 5.57 -3.52 7.93
CA ALA A 121 5.83 -3.24 9.33
C ALA A 121 7.02 -2.28 9.51
N GLY A 122 6.82 -1.22 10.32
CA GLY A 122 7.88 -0.30 10.72
C GLY A 122 7.92 1.03 9.95
N ILE A 123 8.98 1.79 10.18
CA ILE A 123 9.18 3.17 9.69
C ILE A 123 9.54 3.21 8.19
N GLU A 124 10.10 2.14 7.66
CA GLU A 124 10.64 2.07 6.30
C GLU A 124 9.62 2.44 5.22
N GLN A 125 8.37 2.07 5.40
CA GLN A 125 7.29 2.37 4.46
C GLN A 125 6.99 3.86 4.36
N ILE A 126 7.01 4.55 5.49
CA ILE A 126 6.81 5.99 5.55
C ILE A 126 7.95 6.68 4.81
N ASN A 127 9.19 6.21 5.01
CA ASN A 127 10.37 6.74 4.32
C ASN A 127 10.36 6.49 2.80
N ARG A 128 9.74 5.39 2.34
CA ARG A 128 9.64 5.09 0.90
C ARG A 128 8.59 5.92 0.17
N ARG A 129 7.80 6.69 0.89
CA ARG A 129 6.79 7.62 0.34
C ARG A 129 5.85 6.96 -0.69
N VAL A 130 5.44 5.73 -0.42
CA VAL A 130 4.48 5.04 -1.28
C VAL A 130 3.19 5.84 -1.35
N MET A 131 2.79 6.43 -0.19
CA MET A 131 1.65 7.34 -0.13
C MET A 131 2.03 8.58 0.68
N GLU A 132 1.88 9.75 0.07
CA GLU A 132 2.14 11.04 0.74
C GLU A 132 0.91 11.57 1.47
N LYS A 133 -0.28 11.12 1.07
CA LYS A 133 -1.55 11.55 1.63
C LYS A 133 -2.52 10.39 1.77
N VAL A 134 -3.11 10.27 2.95
CA VAL A 134 -4.22 9.35 3.24
C VAL A 134 -5.29 10.10 4.05
N THR A 135 -6.54 9.67 4.00
CA THR A 135 -7.59 10.24 4.85
C THR A 135 -7.52 9.68 6.27
N HIS A 136 -7.21 8.41 6.39
CA HIS A 136 -7.13 7.70 7.68
C HIS A 136 -5.81 6.93 7.77
N LEU A 137 -5.00 7.27 8.77
CA LEU A 137 -3.82 6.51 9.13
C LEU A 137 -4.17 5.58 10.30
N VAL A 138 -4.03 4.27 10.09
CA VAL A 138 -4.29 3.27 11.14
C VAL A 138 -2.98 2.60 11.52
N LEU A 139 -2.53 2.85 12.74
CA LEU A 139 -1.34 2.24 13.32
C LEU A 139 -1.74 0.93 13.99
N ILE A 140 -1.00 -0.16 13.73
CA ILE A 140 -1.31 -1.47 14.30
C ILE A 140 -0.16 -1.93 15.17
N THR A 141 -0.45 -2.35 16.38
CA THR A 141 0.52 -2.89 17.34
C THR A 141 -0.04 -4.10 18.08
N ASP A 142 0.78 -4.71 18.90
CA ASP A 142 0.40 -5.72 19.90
C ASP A 142 0.47 -5.13 21.34
N PRO A 143 -0.02 -5.81 22.37
CA PRO A 143 -0.03 -5.31 23.76
C PRO A 143 1.34 -5.32 24.44
N SER A 144 2.41 -5.68 23.72
CA SER A 144 3.75 -5.71 24.31
C SER A 144 4.30 -4.30 24.54
N ARG A 145 5.18 -4.17 25.53
CA ARG A 145 5.88 -2.92 25.82
C ARG A 145 6.68 -2.41 24.61
N LYS A 146 7.28 -3.34 23.84
CA LYS A 146 8.00 -3.01 22.61
C LYS A 146 7.05 -2.49 21.53
N GLY A 147 5.90 -3.14 21.35
CA GLY A 147 4.88 -2.72 20.41
C GLY A 147 4.41 -1.29 20.67
N THR A 148 4.14 -0.94 21.92
CA THR A 148 3.74 0.41 22.34
C THR A 148 4.82 1.46 22.04
N GLN A 149 6.09 1.17 22.35
CA GLN A 149 7.20 2.08 22.07
C GLN A 149 7.42 2.31 20.56
N VAL A 150 7.26 1.27 19.76
CA VAL A 150 7.41 1.34 18.31
C VAL A 150 6.32 2.21 17.70
N ILE A 151 5.07 2.11 18.18
CA ILE A 151 3.96 2.87 17.62
C ILE A 151 4.13 4.38 17.84
N ASP A 152 4.65 4.81 18.99
CA ASP A 152 4.95 6.22 19.27
C ASP A 152 6.03 6.76 18.31
N THR A 153 7.00 5.92 17.98
CA THR A 153 8.07 6.29 17.03
C THR A 153 7.52 6.39 15.61
N ILE A 154 6.70 5.42 15.19
CA ILE A 154 6.04 5.43 13.87
C ILE A 154 5.14 6.66 13.75
N LYS A 155 4.36 6.97 14.80
CA LYS A 155 3.48 8.16 14.82
C LYS A 155 4.26 9.44 14.56
N ARG A 156 5.37 9.67 15.28
CA ARG A 156 6.20 10.88 15.09
C ARG A 156 6.73 11.00 13.65
N VAL A 157 7.21 9.92 13.08
CA VAL A 157 7.70 9.92 11.70
C VAL A 157 6.55 10.11 10.71
N ALA A 158 5.38 9.54 10.98
CA ALA A 158 4.20 9.75 10.15
C ALA A 158 3.74 11.21 10.16
N ASP A 159 3.79 11.89 11.31
CA ASP A 159 3.44 13.31 11.43
C ASP A 159 4.34 14.23 10.58
N GLU A 160 5.57 13.81 10.35
CA GLU A 160 6.52 14.57 9.53
C GLU A 160 6.41 14.28 8.03
N LEU A 161 6.02 13.06 7.65
CA LEU A 161 6.17 12.59 6.28
C LEU A 161 4.85 12.24 5.56
N VAL A 162 3.75 12.07 6.29
CA VAL A 162 2.46 11.68 5.72
C VAL A 162 1.41 12.71 6.08
N MET A 163 0.68 13.19 5.09
CA MET A 163 -0.52 14.00 5.33
C MET A 163 -1.71 13.05 5.59
N TYR A 164 -2.40 13.25 6.70
CA TYR A 164 -3.63 12.51 7.01
C TYR A 164 -4.64 13.40 7.74
N ASP A 165 -5.93 13.08 7.58
CA ASP A 165 -7.02 13.82 8.22
C ASP A 165 -7.32 13.24 9.61
N ARG A 166 -7.16 11.94 9.79
CA ARG A 166 -7.40 11.22 11.04
C ARG A 166 -6.35 10.15 11.28
N CYS A 167 -5.98 9.97 12.55
CA CYS A 167 -5.10 8.89 12.96
C CYS A 167 -5.77 8.07 14.06
N GLY A 168 -5.56 6.75 14.04
CA GLY A 168 -6.03 5.84 15.07
C GLY A 168 -5.06 4.68 15.28
N ALA A 169 -5.14 3.99 16.42
CA ALA A 169 -4.38 2.78 16.68
C ALA A 169 -5.28 1.59 16.96
N ILE A 170 -4.81 0.43 16.56
CA ILE A 170 -5.41 -0.86 16.89
C ILE A 170 -4.36 -1.70 17.63
N VAL A 171 -4.71 -2.12 18.84
CA VAL A 171 -3.93 -3.12 19.57
C VAL A 171 -4.48 -4.49 19.20
N ASN A 172 -3.68 -5.26 18.48
CA ASN A 172 -4.03 -6.60 18.02
C ASN A 172 -3.51 -7.67 19.00
N ARG A 173 -4.02 -8.90 18.91
CA ARG A 173 -3.60 -10.04 19.74
C ARG A 173 -3.75 -9.83 21.24
N VAL A 174 -4.74 -9.05 21.65
CA VAL A 174 -5.07 -8.87 23.07
C VAL A 174 -5.74 -10.14 23.59
N THR A 175 -5.08 -10.82 24.53
CA THR A 175 -5.61 -12.02 25.20
C THR A 175 -6.29 -11.66 26.52
N ASP A 176 -5.89 -10.56 27.16
CA ASP A 176 -6.47 -10.03 28.38
C ASP A 176 -6.69 -8.51 28.23
N PRO A 177 -7.93 -8.01 28.35
CA PRO A 177 -8.22 -6.58 28.29
C PRO A 177 -7.45 -5.71 29.29
N ALA A 178 -7.04 -6.28 30.43
CA ALA A 178 -6.22 -5.59 31.41
C ALA A 178 -4.79 -5.29 30.93
N LEU A 179 -4.34 -5.96 29.86
CA LEU A 179 -3.03 -5.75 29.24
C LEU A 179 -3.03 -4.70 28.14
N ILE A 180 -4.16 -4.05 27.85
CA ILE A 180 -4.23 -3.02 26.82
C ILE A 180 -3.40 -1.82 27.27
N PRO A 181 -2.30 -1.50 26.57
CA PRO A 181 -1.49 -0.35 26.92
C PRO A 181 -2.23 0.95 26.61
N TYR A 182 -1.97 1.96 27.42
CA TYR A 182 -2.46 3.29 27.11
C TYR A 182 -1.61 3.90 25.98
N ILE A 183 -2.23 4.15 24.83
CA ILE A 183 -1.58 4.74 23.67
C ILE A 183 -2.13 6.16 23.48
N HIS A 184 -1.26 7.15 23.59
CA HIS A 184 -1.58 8.54 23.27
C HIS A 184 -1.50 8.75 21.77
N ILE A 185 -2.64 8.95 21.11
CA ILE A 185 -2.73 9.41 19.73
C ILE A 185 -3.40 10.78 19.79
N ASN A 186 -2.59 11.82 19.74
CA ASN A 186 -3.08 13.19 19.65
C ASN A 186 -3.30 13.56 18.18
#